data_e54836a0535e0eca6db104ea31f8fd64
#
_entry.id   e54836a0535e0eca6db104ea31f8fd64
#
_cell.length_a   1.000
_cell.length_b   1.000
_cell.length_c   1.000
_cell.angle_alpha   90.00
_cell.angle_beta   90.00
_cell.angle_gamma   90.00
#
_symmetry.space_group_name_H-M   'P 1'
#
loop_
_entity.id
_entity.type
_entity.pdbx_description
1 polymer ?
#
loop_
_entity_poly.entity_id
_entity_poly.type
_entity_poly.pdbx_seq_one_letter_code
_entity_poly.pdbx_strand_id
1 'polypeptide(L)'
;MLLGHGQDKDLLLSLFYTKRVSGGDATLRSISKATSLLEQCCLIVPKLFFVVDGLDECDPNERREVLSALTKLVNEFNIAEPGSLRVLIVSQHFPDIQRGLEGSVTARLAPRIIRLTEKEVSGDIVTYIRAMVEDIATMNSSADEPFNENIKEYLRNLTLVNAKG
;
A
#
# COMPACT_ATOMS: atom_id res chain seq x y z
N MET A 1 13.41 26.65 0.14
CA MET A 1 13.09 26.74 1.57
C MET A 1 12.71 25.36 2.07
N LEU A 2 13.73 24.58 2.54
CA LEU A 2 13.64 23.15 2.89
C LEU A 2 13.90 22.96 4.40
N LEU A 3 13.07 23.58 5.26
CA LEU A 3 13.29 23.59 6.72
C LEU A 3 12.12 22.99 7.54
N GLY A 4 11.22 22.21 6.93
CA GLY A 4 10.07 21.62 7.64
C GLY A 4 10.19 20.14 8.03
N HIS A 5 10.94 19.34 7.31
CA HIS A 5 10.86 17.87 7.42
C HIS A 5 11.57 17.24 8.65
N GLY A 6 12.49 17.93 9.29
CA GLY A 6 13.19 17.39 10.47
C GLY A 6 12.34 17.42 11.75
N GLN A 7 11.70 18.54 12.03
CA GLN A 7 10.90 18.72 13.24
C GLN A 7 9.62 17.87 13.24
N ASP A 8 8.96 17.73 12.08
CA ASP A 8 7.75 16.91 11.95
C ASP A 8 8.04 15.42 12.18
N LYS A 9 9.20 14.94 11.72
CA LYS A 9 9.64 13.57 11.94
C LYS A 9 9.91 13.26 13.42
N ASP A 10 10.54 14.17 14.11
CA ASP A 10 10.83 14.03 15.54
C ASP A 10 9.54 14.09 16.39
N LEU A 11 8.58 14.90 16.00
CA LEU A 11 7.25 14.98 16.61
C LEU A 11 6.45 13.68 16.39
N LEU A 12 6.44 13.12 15.19
CA LEU A 12 5.80 11.84 14.89
C LEU A 12 6.46 10.69 15.66
N LEU A 13 7.79 10.66 15.73
CA LEU A 13 8.53 9.69 16.53
C LEU A 13 8.20 9.83 18.02
N SER A 14 8.17 11.05 18.54
CA SER A 14 7.84 11.29 19.94
C SER A 14 6.41 10.87 20.29
N LEU A 15 5.44 11.12 19.42
CA LEU A 15 4.06 10.65 19.55
C LEU A 15 3.97 9.11 19.54
N PHE A 16 4.68 8.47 18.63
CA PHE A 16 4.74 7.02 18.56
C PHE A 16 5.35 6.43 19.83
N TYR A 17 6.48 6.98 20.29
CA TYR A 17 7.15 6.54 21.52
C TYR A 17 6.30 6.82 22.77
N THR A 18 5.68 7.97 22.88
CA THR A 18 4.84 8.32 24.03
C THR A 18 3.63 7.37 24.15
N LYS A 19 2.97 7.06 23.03
CA LYS A 19 1.88 6.07 23.02
C LYS A 19 2.34 4.64 23.27
N ARG A 20 3.52 4.27 22.82
CA ARG A 20 4.13 2.97 23.09
C ARG A 20 4.46 2.79 24.56
N VAL A 21 4.98 3.82 25.22
CA VAL A 21 5.37 3.77 26.65
C VAL A 21 4.15 3.81 27.57
N SER A 22 3.10 4.55 27.19
CA SER A 22 1.89 4.67 28.02
C SER A 22 0.89 3.51 27.90
N GLY A 23 1.05 2.58 26.97
CA GLY A 23 0.03 1.57 26.67
C GLY A 23 0.44 0.11 26.73
N GLY A 24 1.69 -0.23 26.99
CA GLY A 24 2.14 -1.64 27.21
C GLY A 24 2.09 -2.57 25.98
N ASP A 25 1.42 -2.21 24.90
CA ASP A 25 1.32 -3.05 23.69
C ASP A 25 1.99 -2.35 22.50
N ALA A 26 3.08 -2.95 22.01
CA ALA A 26 3.86 -2.41 20.89
C ALA A 26 3.13 -2.51 19.53
N THR A 27 2.00 -3.21 19.49
CA THR A 27 1.26 -3.50 18.27
C THR A 27 -0.07 -2.74 18.26
N LEU A 28 -0.33 -1.96 17.22
CA LEU A 28 -1.63 -1.33 16.99
C LEU A 28 -2.65 -2.38 16.55
N ARG A 29 -3.24 -3.09 17.51
CA ARG A 29 -4.23 -4.15 17.25
C ARG A 29 -5.68 -3.64 17.21
N SER A 30 -5.89 -2.36 17.43
CA SER A 30 -7.23 -1.76 17.48
C SER A 30 -7.36 -0.68 16.42
N ILE A 31 -8.36 -0.81 15.55
CA ILE A 31 -8.69 0.20 14.53
C ILE A 31 -8.92 1.57 15.19
N SER A 32 -9.60 1.62 16.32
CA SER A 32 -9.83 2.87 17.06
C SER A 32 -8.52 3.55 17.48
N LYS A 33 -7.53 2.78 17.99
CA LYS A 33 -6.22 3.35 18.36
C LYS A 33 -5.44 3.81 17.14
N ALA A 34 -5.48 3.03 16.06
CA ALA A 34 -4.84 3.39 14.80
C ALA A 34 -5.45 4.67 14.22
N THR A 35 -6.78 4.77 14.16
CA THR A 35 -7.50 5.96 13.69
C THR A 35 -7.13 7.18 14.51
N SER A 36 -7.14 7.09 15.84
CA SER A 36 -6.76 8.21 16.72
C SER A 36 -5.30 8.65 16.51
N LEU A 37 -4.39 7.73 16.21
CA LEU A 37 -3.01 8.09 15.88
C LEU A 37 -2.93 8.79 14.53
N LEU A 38 -3.66 8.29 13.52
CA LEU A 38 -3.74 8.92 12.20
C LEU A 38 -4.34 10.32 12.26
N GLU A 39 -5.39 10.53 13.05
CA GLU A 39 -5.95 11.88 13.31
C GLU A 39 -4.88 12.83 13.85
N GLN A 40 -4.09 12.39 14.82
CA GLN A 40 -3.01 13.21 15.36
C GLN A 40 -1.91 13.50 14.32
N CYS A 41 -1.57 12.53 13.48
CA CYS A 41 -0.64 12.76 12.37
C CYS A 41 -1.17 13.81 11.39
N CYS A 42 -2.46 13.75 11.06
CA CYS A 42 -3.11 14.72 10.19
C CYS A 42 -3.13 16.15 10.78
N LEU A 43 -3.18 16.29 12.11
CA LEU A 43 -3.14 17.59 12.77
C LEU A 43 -1.73 18.21 12.79
N ILE A 44 -0.69 17.37 12.76
CA ILE A 44 0.71 17.81 12.87
C ILE A 44 1.30 18.05 11.48
N VAL A 45 0.98 17.20 10.51
CA VAL A 45 1.57 17.22 9.18
C VAL A 45 0.61 17.89 8.21
N PRO A 46 0.97 19.03 7.60
CA PRO A 46 0.08 19.81 6.73
C PRO A 46 -0.39 19.02 5.48
N LYS A 47 0.44 18.11 4.97
CA LYS A 47 0.08 17.24 3.84
C LYS A 47 0.54 15.83 4.10
N LEU A 48 -0.41 14.90 4.14
CA LEU A 48 -0.16 13.52 4.48
C LEU A 48 -0.65 12.58 3.37
N PHE A 49 0.17 11.58 3.06
CA PHE A 49 -0.15 10.54 2.09
C PHE A 49 -0.10 9.20 2.81
N PHE A 50 -1.21 8.45 2.77
CA PHE A 50 -1.27 7.08 3.25
C PHE A 50 -1.32 6.11 2.08
N VAL A 51 -0.59 5.01 2.20
CA VAL A 51 -0.72 3.86 1.33
C VAL A 51 -1.21 2.70 2.18
N VAL A 52 -2.34 2.12 1.78
CA VAL A 52 -2.93 0.93 2.39
C VAL A 52 -2.84 -0.17 1.34
N ASP A 53 -2.02 -1.16 1.59
CA ASP A 53 -1.82 -2.31 0.71
C ASP A 53 -2.43 -3.56 1.35
N GLY A 54 -2.95 -4.47 0.53
CA GLY A 54 -3.48 -5.74 0.99
C GLY A 54 -4.83 -5.67 1.72
N LEU A 55 -5.67 -4.66 1.45
CA LEU A 55 -6.98 -4.56 2.08
C LEU A 55 -7.87 -5.78 1.79
N ASP A 56 -7.65 -6.47 0.69
CA ASP A 56 -8.31 -7.71 0.30
C ASP A 56 -7.94 -8.91 1.18
N GLU A 57 -6.82 -8.86 1.88
CA GLU A 57 -6.39 -9.91 2.82
C GLU A 57 -7.14 -9.88 4.16
N CYS A 58 -7.78 -8.76 4.49
CA CYS A 58 -8.61 -8.62 5.68
C CYS A 58 -9.96 -9.31 5.50
N ASP A 59 -10.61 -9.70 6.60
CA ASP A 59 -11.98 -10.21 6.50
C ASP A 59 -12.99 -9.07 6.15
N PRO A 60 -14.20 -9.41 5.63
CA PRO A 60 -15.14 -8.41 5.12
C PRO A 60 -15.59 -7.37 6.17
N ASN A 61 -15.61 -7.70 7.46
CA ASN A 61 -16.01 -6.77 8.51
C ASN A 61 -14.88 -5.79 8.81
N GLU A 62 -13.64 -6.30 8.94
CA GLU A 62 -12.44 -5.47 9.11
C GLU A 62 -12.24 -4.52 7.95
N ARG A 63 -12.39 -4.99 6.69
CA ARG A 63 -12.35 -4.13 5.50
C ARG A 63 -13.33 -2.98 5.58
N ARG A 64 -14.57 -3.25 6.00
CA ARG A 64 -15.60 -2.23 6.13
C ARG A 64 -15.24 -1.20 7.20
N GLU A 65 -14.74 -1.63 8.34
CA GLU A 65 -14.31 -0.76 9.41
C GLU A 65 -13.13 0.13 8.99
N VAL A 66 -12.11 -0.44 8.34
CA VAL A 66 -10.96 0.31 7.82
C VAL A 66 -11.39 1.33 6.77
N LEU A 67 -12.22 0.93 5.80
CA LEU A 67 -12.75 1.83 4.76
C LEU A 67 -13.56 2.98 5.38
N SER A 68 -14.42 2.68 6.35
CA SER A 68 -15.22 3.68 7.04
C SER A 68 -14.33 4.68 7.79
N ALA A 69 -13.32 4.21 8.51
CA ALA A 69 -12.39 5.05 9.24
C ALA A 69 -11.58 5.95 8.30
N LEU A 70 -11.01 5.40 7.23
CA LEU A 70 -10.23 6.17 6.26
C LEU A 70 -11.08 7.21 5.53
N THR A 71 -12.30 6.84 5.13
CA THR A 71 -13.22 7.74 4.43
C THR A 71 -13.64 8.89 5.34
N LYS A 72 -13.91 8.62 6.60
CA LYS A 72 -14.21 9.64 7.60
C LYS A 72 -13.05 10.61 7.74
N LEU A 73 -11.82 10.13 7.92
CA LEU A 73 -10.63 10.95 8.01
C LEU A 73 -10.43 11.82 6.77
N VAL A 74 -10.51 11.24 5.57
CA VAL A 74 -10.36 11.98 4.32
C VAL A 74 -11.41 13.08 4.21
N ASN A 75 -12.66 12.81 4.58
CA ASN A 75 -13.72 13.81 4.57
C ASN A 75 -13.45 14.95 5.57
N GLU A 76 -13.12 14.63 6.81
CA GLU A 76 -12.92 15.61 7.87
C GLU A 76 -11.74 16.55 7.56
N PHE A 77 -10.60 16.01 7.20
CA PHE A 77 -9.40 16.81 6.96
C PHE A 77 -9.43 17.57 5.64
N ASN A 78 -10.01 17.02 4.58
CA ASN A 78 -10.10 17.73 3.30
C ASN A 78 -11.24 18.77 3.22
N ILE A 79 -12.19 18.77 4.16
CA ILE A 79 -13.16 19.87 4.30
C ILE A 79 -12.44 21.12 4.81
N ALA A 80 -11.57 20.96 5.80
CA ALA A 80 -10.81 22.07 6.38
C ALA A 80 -9.75 22.58 5.41
N GLU A 81 -8.97 21.70 4.81
CA GLU A 81 -7.91 22.02 3.85
C GLU A 81 -7.88 20.99 2.69
N PRO A 82 -8.37 21.34 1.48
CA PRO A 82 -8.41 20.42 0.35
C PRO A 82 -7.03 19.88 -0.02
N GLY A 83 -6.91 18.55 -0.02
CA GLY A 83 -5.66 17.85 -0.36
C GLY A 83 -4.67 17.70 0.79
N SER A 84 -5.05 18.06 2.03
CA SER A 84 -4.24 17.82 3.24
C SER A 84 -4.03 16.35 3.52
N LEU A 85 -5.03 15.51 3.25
CA LEU A 85 -4.96 14.06 3.39
C LEU A 85 -5.29 13.37 2.06
N ARG A 86 -4.40 12.50 1.61
CA ARG A 86 -4.62 11.60 0.46
C ARG A 86 -4.36 10.17 0.86
N VAL A 87 -5.25 9.28 0.45
CA VAL A 87 -5.14 7.84 0.70
C VAL A 87 -5.11 7.10 -0.62
N LEU A 88 -4.08 6.27 -0.81
CA LEU A 88 -4.01 5.29 -1.88
C LEU A 88 -4.31 3.92 -1.29
N ILE A 89 -5.31 3.24 -1.82
CA ILE A 89 -5.63 1.86 -1.44
C ILE A 89 -5.26 0.96 -2.62
N VAL A 90 -4.43 -0.03 -2.34
CA VAL A 90 -4.03 -1.08 -3.28
C VAL A 90 -4.65 -2.38 -2.80
N SER A 91 -5.46 -3.01 -3.64
CA SER A 91 -6.11 -4.28 -3.30
C SER A 91 -6.62 -4.99 -4.56
N GLN A 92 -6.91 -6.27 -4.46
CA GLN A 92 -7.71 -6.95 -5.45
C GLN A 92 -9.12 -6.35 -5.52
N HIS A 93 -9.78 -6.54 -6.68
CA HIS A 93 -11.11 -6.02 -6.89
C HIS A 93 -12.17 -6.86 -6.15
N PHE A 94 -12.66 -6.34 -5.03
CA PHE A 94 -13.80 -6.90 -4.31
C PHE A 94 -15.00 -5.93 -4.35
N PRO A 95 -16.23 -6.42 -4.59
CA PRO A 95 -17.42 -5.58 -4.67
C PRO A 95 -17.75 -4.81 -3.38
N ASP A 96 -17.35 -5.33 -2.21
CA ASP A 96 -17.55 -4.66 -0.92
C ASP A 96 -16.58 -3.48 -0.74
N ILE A 97 -15.32 -3.60 -1.21
CA ILE A 97 -14.36 -2.49 -1.23
C ILE A 97 -14.86 -1.36 -2.13
N GLN A 98 -15.29 -1.71 -3.35
CA GLN A 98 -15.82 -0.71 -4.28
C GLN A 98 -17.03 0.01 -3.69
N ARG A 99 -18.01 -0.72 -3.16
CA ARG A 99 -19.21 -0.14 -2.53
C ARG A 99 -18.88 0.72 -1.31
N GLY A 100 -17.91 0.29 -0.49
CA GLY A 100 -17.43 1.06 0.66
C GLY A 100 -16.83 2.40 0.26
N LEU A 101 -16.08 2.43 -0.83
CA LEU A 101 -15.49 3.66 -1.37
C LEU A 101 -16.54 4.57 -2.01
N GLU A 102 -17.46 4.03 -2.81
CA GLU A 102 -18.48 4.81 -3.53
C GLU A 102 -19.56 5.37 -2.59
N GLY A 103 -19.96 4.60 -1.57
CA GLY A 103 -21.06 4.95 -0.66
C GLY A 103 -20.72 5.95 0.44
N SER A 104 -19.44 6.19 0.70
CA SER A 104 -19.00 6.92 1.88
C SER A 104 -18.46 8.31 1.58
N VAL A 105 -18.42 8.74 0.33
CA VAL A 105 -17.72 9.96 -0.08
C VAL A 105 -18.70 11.00 -0.62
N THR A 106 -18.55 12.25 -0.18
CA THR A 106 -19.27 13.38 -0.77
C THR A 106 -18.85 13.57 -2.23
N ALA A 107 -19.72 14.12 -3.07
CA ALA A 107 -19.45 14.33 -4.51
C ALA A 107 -18.15 15.10 -4.81
N ARG A 108 -17.61 15.85 -3.83
CA ARG A 108 -16.34 16.58 -3.94
C ARG A 108 -15.10 15.71 -3.77
N LEU A 109 -15.24 14.55 -3.12
CA LEU A 109 -14.14 13.66 -2.73
C LEU A 109 -14.30 12.26 -3.33
N ALA A 110 -15.00 12.17 -4.47
CA ALA A 110 -15.20 10.90 -5.16
C ALA A 110 -13.85 10.18 -5.41
N PRO A 111 -13.72 8.91 -5.01
CA PRO A 111 -12.49 8.17 -5.19
C PRO A 111 -12.20 7.99 -6.69
N ARG A 112 -10.94 8.12 -7.05
CA ARG A 112 -10.48 7.74 -8.39
C ARG A 112 -10.05 6.29 -8.37
N ILE A 113 -10.83 5.43 -9.02
CA ILE A 113 -10.51 4.01 -9.14
C ILE A 113 -9.67 3.79 -10.41
N ILE A 114 -8.51 3.19 -10.25
CA ILE A 114 -7.63 2.75 -11.34
C ILE A 114 -7.62 1.23 -11.29
N ARG A 115 -8.06 0.59 -12.38
CA ARG A 115 -8.01 -0.86 -12.51
C ARG A 115 -6.79 -1.23 -13.34
N LEU A 116 -5.95 -2.07 -12.78
CA LEU A 116 -4.85 -2.69 -13.50
C LEU A 116 -5.36 -4.00 -14.08
N THR A 117 -5.30 -4.12 -15.39
CA THR A 117 -5.68 -5.34 -16.10
C THR A 117 -4.43 -6.15 -16.45
N GLU A 118 -4.59 -7.44 -16.72
CA GLU A 118 -3.50 -8.30 -17.17
C GLU A 118 -2.76 -7.70 -18.39
N LYS A 119 -3.50 -7.08 -19.30
CA LYS A 119 -2.93 -6.46 -20.50
C LYS A 119 -1.96 -5.31 -20.17
N GLU A 120 -2.25 -4.55 -19.12
CA GLU A 120 -1.43 -3.40 -18.72
C GLU A 120 -0.16 -3.81 -18.01
N VAL A 121 -0.21 -4.90 -17.23
CA VAL A 121 0.94 -5.36 -16.42
C VAL A 121 1.74 -6.48 -17.08
N SER A 122 1.22 -7.15 -18.10
CA SER A 122 1.87 -8.30 -18.73
C SER A 122 3.28 -8.00 -19.26
N GLY A 123 3.48 -6.82 -19.85
CA GLY A 123 4.80 -6.38 -20.33
C GLY A 123 5.83 -6.25 -19.21
N ASP A 124 5.42 -5.67 -18.10
CA ASP A 124 6.27 -5.46 -16.93
C ASP A 124 6.59 -6.78 -16.25
N ILE A 125 5.60 -7.67 -16.14
CA ILE A 125 5.79 -9.04 -15.61
C ILE A 125 6.82 -9.80 -16.44
N VAL A 126 6.71 -9.79 -17.78
CA VAL A 126 7.67 -10.43 -18.67
C VAL A 126 9.08 -9.87 -18.48
N THR A 127 9.20 -8.55 -18.39
CA THR A 127 10.48 -7.87 -18.18
C THR A 127 11.10 -8.25 -16.84
N TYR A 128 10.31 -8.24 -15.76
CA TYR A 128 10.73 -8.65 -14.44
C TYR A 128 11.19 -10.11 -14.39
N ILE A 129 10.41 -11.02 -14.96
CA ILE A 129 10.75 -12.46 -15.01
C ILE A 129 12.06 -12.68 -15.76
N ARG A 130 12.27 -12.00 -16.89
CA ARG A 130 13.53 -12.09 -17.64
C ARG A 130 14.72 -11.66 -16.80
N ALA A 131 14.64 -10.51 -16.17
CA ALA A 131 15.71 -10.01 -15.30
C ALA A 131 15.99 -10.98 -14.16
N MET A 132 14.97 -11.46 -13.48
CA MET A 132 15.09 -12.41 -12.37
C MET A 132 15.74 -13.74 -12.79
N VAL A 133 15.39 -14.27 -13.97
CA VAL A 133 16.02 -15.51 -14.50
C VAL A 133 17.50 -15.28 -14.83
N GLU A 134 17.87 -14.12 -15.38
CA GLU A 134 19.27 -13.79 -15.64
C GLU A 134 20.07 -13.64 -14.33
N ASP A 135 19.49 -13.01 -13.32
CA ASP A 135 20.12 -12.89 -11.99
C ASP A 135 20.36 -14.26 -11.36
N ILE A 136 19.35 -15.16 -11.40
CA ILE A 136 19.49 -16.54 -10.92
C ILE A 136 20.56 -17.29 -11.70
N ALA A 137 20.57 -17.14 -13.02
CA ALA A 137 21.57 -17.77 -13.87
C ALA A 137 22.98 -17.29 -13.54
N THR A 138 23.15 -15.98 -13.33
CA THR A 138 24.45 -15.38 -12.98
C THR A 138 24.94 -15.87 -11.63
N MET A 139 24.04 -15.94 -10.62
CA MET A 139 24.38 -16.43 -9.29
C MET A 139 24.76 -17.92 -9.25
N ASN A 140 24.24 -18.72 -10.17
CA ASN A 140 24.44 -20.17 -10.20
C ASN A 140 25.36 -20.65 -11.33
N SER A 141 25.96 -19.73 -12.10
CA SER A 141 26.97 -20.06 -13.10
C SER A 141 28.36 -20.08 -12.48
N SER A 142 29.14 -21.12 -12.77
CA SER A 142 30.59 -21.16 -12.53
C SER A 142 31.36 -21.05 -13.85
N ALA A 143 32.68 -20.81 -13.76
CA ALA A 143 33.52 -20.74 -14.95
C ALA A 143 33.54 -22.07 -15.75
N ASP A 144 33.36 -23.18 -15.06
CA ASP A 144 33.40 -24.54 -15.63
C ASP A 144 32.00 -25.07 -16.02
N GLU A 145 30.93 -24.54 -15.45
CA GLU A 145 29.54 -24.92 -15.73
C GLU A 145 28.65 -23.69 -15.93
N PRO A 146 28.54 -23.18 -17.17
CA PRO A 146 27.60 -22.09 -17.44
C PRO A 146 26.17 -22.57 -17.29
N PHE A 147 25.30 -21.71 -16.74
CA PHE A 147 23.87 -22.00 -16.58
C PHE A 147 23.23 -22.24 -17.95
N ASN A 148 22.60 -23.41 -18.12
CA ASN A 148 22.10 -23.88 -19.41
C ASN A 148 20.94 -23.02 -19.92
N GLU A 149 21.01 -22.54 -21.17
CA GLU A 149 19.96 -21.75 -21.83
C GLU A 149 18.58 -22.45 -21.87
N ASN A 150 18.56 -23.77 -22.01
CA ASN A 150 17.30 -24.52 -21.95
C ASN A 150 16.65 -24.45 -20.57
N ILE A 151 17.43 -24.39 -19.49
CA ILE A 151 16.91 -24.22 -18.14
C ILE A 151 16.39 -22.79 -17.96
N LYS A 152 17.07 -21.78 -18.49
CA LYS A 152 16.56 -20.40 -18.47
C LYS A 152 15.22 -20.29 -19.20
N GLU A 153 15.11 -20.88 -20.37
CA GLU A 153 13.87 -20.87 -21.15
C GLU A 153 12.74 -21.61 -20.41
N TYR A 154 13.04 -22.75 -19.83
CA TYR A 154 12.09 -23.50 -19.00
C TYR A 154 11.59 -22.68 -17.81
N LEU A 155 12.49 -22.03 -17.08
CA LEU A 155 12.14 -21.17 -15.94
C LEU A 155 11.28 -19.98 -16.38
N ARG A 156 11.63 -19.32 -17.48
CA ARG A 156 10.84 -18.21 -18.05
C ARG A 156 9.41 -18.68 -18.37
N ASN A 157 9.28 -19.81 -19.06
CA ASN A 157 7.99 -20.35 -19.46
C ASN A 157 7.14 -20.77 -18.26
N LEU A 158 7.73 -21.49 -17.28
CA LEU A 158 7.06 -21.93 -16.07
C LEU A 158 6.54 -20.72 -15.25
N THR A 159 7.36 -19.72 -15.11
CA THR A 159 7.00 -18.52 -14.32
C THR A 159 5.94 -17.68 -15.02
N LEU A 160 6.02 -17.54 -16.35
CA LEU A 160 5.00 -16.84 -17.15
C LEU A 160 3.64 -17.52 -17.13
N VAL A 161 3.62 -18.86 -17.14
CA VAL A 161 2.36 -19.62 -17.03
C VAL A 161 1.72 -19.41 -15.67
N ASN A 162 2.51 -19.46 -14.59
CA ASN A 162 2.00 -19.31 -13.24
C ASN A 162 1.64 -17.84 -12.88
N ALA A 163 2.21 -16.86 -13.56
CA ALA A 163 1.86 -15.45 -13.36
C ALA A 163 0.52 -15.03 -14.00
N LYS A 164 -0.06 -15.89 -14.82
CA LYS A 164 -1.36 -15.67 -15.50
C LYS A 164 -2.54 -16.34 -14.80
N GLY A 165 -2.30 -17.14 -13.79
CA GLY A 165 -3.32 -17.83 -12.99
C GLY A 165 -3.85 -16.94 -11.92
#